data_4de23a6f6b9f19fd573a6b9bec7d5b76
#
_entry.id   4de23a6f6b9f19fd573a6b9bec7d5b76
#
_cell.length_a   1.000
_cell.length_b   1.000
_cell.length_c   1.000
_cell.angle_alpha   90.00
_cell.angle_beta   90.00
_cell.angle_gamma   90.00
#
_symmetry.space_group_name_H-M   'P 1'
#
loop_
_entity.id
_entity.type
_entity.pdbx_description
1 polymer ?
#
loop_
_entity_poly.entity_id
_entity_poly.type
_entity_poly.pdbx_seq_one_letter_code
_entity_poly.pdbx_strand_id
1 'polypeptide(L)'
;TLQDVKEALGEDAYKNPKKVFVYDSGEDAPFTACQGMPGDILKSAGAISIFNDIEAGWATPSWEEVVEREPDAILLVEYDGDVEEKAEFLRTNAATKDLRAIKEGKIYSACCADMQGSAGSAAAVEEIAKQLYPDCFQ
;
A
#
# COMPACT_ATOMS: atom_id res chain seq x y z
N THR A 1 3.84 -13.84 12.72
CA THR A 1 2.44 -14.23 12.51
C THR A 1 1.52 -13.01 12.59
N LEU A 2 0.28 -13.18 12.19
CA LEU A 2 -0.72 -12.11 12.27
C LEU A 2 -0.93 -11.64 13.71
N GLN A 3 -0.90 -12.57 14.66
CA GLN A 3 -1.04 -12.23 16.06
C GLN A 3 0.13 -11.37 16.56
N ASP A 4 1.35 -11.69 16.13
CA ASP A 4 2.53 -10.91 16.51
C ASP A 4 2.45 -9.48 15.97
N VAL A 5 1.98 -9.33 14.74
CA VAL A 5 1.78 -8.00 14.12
C VAL A 5 0.74 -7.21 14.91
N LYS A 6 -0.38 -7.85 15.24
CA LYS A 6 -1.46 -7.20 15.98
C LYS A 6 -0.99 -6.71 17.35
N GLU A 7 -0.21 -7.52 18.05
CA GLU A 7 0.34 -7.14 19.36
C GLU A 7 1.34 -6.01 19.24
N ALA A 8 2.19 -6.03 18.21
CA ALA A 8 3.20 -5.00 18.00
C ALA A 8 2.57 -3.65 17.66
N LEU A 9 1.54 -3.63 16.81
CA LEU A 9 0.90 -2.39 16.38
C LEU A 9 0.01 -1.78 17.45
N GLY A 10 -0.70 -2.59 18.22
CA GLY A 10 -1.66 -2.11 19.21
C GLY A 10 -2.97 -1.62 18.59
N GLU A 11 -3.89 -1.18 19.44
CA GLU A 11 -5.23 -0.79 19.00
C GLU A 11 -5.25 0.50 18.16
N ASP A 12 -4.36 1.44 18.45
CA ASP A 12 -4.37 2.75 17.78
C ASP A 12 -4.17 2.63 16.27
N ALA A 13 -3.31 1.72 15.84
CA ALA A 13 -3.07 1.50 14.41
C ALA A 13 -4.33 1.02 13.69
N TYR A 14 -5.17 0.25 14.37
CA TYR A 14 -6.40 -0.27 13.77
C TYR A 14 -7.56 0.70 13.83
N LYS A 15 -7.54 1.64 14.78
CA LYS A 15 -8.54 2.70 14.86
C LYS A 15 -8.26 3.83 13.89
N ASN A 16 -6.97 4.11 13.66
CA ASN A 16 -6.53 5.18 12.79
C ASN A 16 -5.51 4.65 11.78
N PRO A 17 -5.95 3.77 10.86
CA PRO A 17 -5.03 3.15 9.90
C PRO A 17 -4.43 4.19 8.97
N LYS A 18 -3.18 3.95 8.55
CA LYS A 18 -2.53 4.81 7.56
C LYS A 18 -3.19 4.60 6.21
N LYS A 19 -3.42 5.70 5.49
CA LYS A 19 -3.99 5.66 4.15
C LYS A 19 -2.90 5.34 3.15
N VAL A 20 -3.08 4.27 2.42
CA VAL A 20 -2.07 3.75 1.49
C VAL A 20 -2.60 3.69 0.07
N PHE A 21 -1.81 4.18 -0.86
CA PHE A 21 -2.06 3.97 -2.28
C PHE A 21 -1.24 2.76 -2.71
N VAL A 22 -1.92 1.69 -3.10
CA VAL A 22 -1.26 0.47 -3.59
C VAL A 22 -1.14 0.57 -5.10
N TYR A 23 0.09 0.74 -5.59
CA TYR A 23 0.35 0.86 -7.02
C TYR A 23 0.89 -0.47 -7.56
N ASP A 24 0.05 -1.14 -8.34
CA ASP A 24 0.41 -2.41 -8.99
C ASP A 24 1.11 -2.14 -10.34
N SER A 25 0.44 -1.38 -11.20
CA SER A 25 0.93 -1.10 -12.55
C SER A 25 0.06 -0.03 -13.22
N GLY A 26 0.40 0.31 -14.46
CA GLY A 26 -0.37 1.23 -15.29
C GLY A 26 0.17 2.64 -15.27
N GLU A 27 0.50 3.18 -16.46
CA GLU A 27 1.01 4.54 -16.59
C GLU A 27 -0.10 5.54 -16.89
N ASP A 28 -1.07 5.18 -17.71
CA ASP A 28 -2.20 6.06 -18.06
C ASP A 28 -3.16 6.21 -16.89
N ALA A 29 -3.40 5.11 -16.17
CA ALA A 29 -4.20 5.08 -14.95
C ALA A 29 -3.68 3.98 -14.05
N PRO A 30 -3.66 4.19 -12.73
CA PRO A 30 -3.07 3.20 -11.84
C PRO A 30 -4.01 2.01 -11.60
N PHE A 31 -3.45 0.80 -11.61
CA PHE A 31 -4.15 -0.39 -11.16
C PHE A 31 -3.86 -0.53 -9.67
N THR A 32 -4.88 -0.47 -8.84
CA THR A 32 -4.73 -0.37 -7.38
C THR A 32 -5.64 -1.33 -6.63
N ALA A 33 -5.21 -1.69 -5.42
CA ALA A 33 -5.99 -2.51 -4.51
C ALA A 33 -7.08 -1.66 -3.84
N CYS A 34 -8.25 -2.25 -3.65
CA CYS A 34 -9.40 -1.58 -3.04
C CYS A 34 -9.90 -2.38 -1.84
N GLN A 35 -10.77 -3.36 -2.06
CA GLN A 35 -11.32 -4.22 -1.01
C GLN A 35 -10.89 -5.67 -1.25
N GLY A 36 -11.55 -6.63 -0.63
CA GLY A 36 -11.25 -8.05 -0.81
C GLY A 36 -9.91 -8.43 -0.17
N MET A 37 -9.22 -9.43 -0.75
CA MET A 37 -7.97 -9.95 -0.18
C MET A 37 -6.88 -8.87 0.00
N PRO A 38 -6.56 -8.05 -1.02
CA PRO A 38 -5.54 -7.02 -0.81
C PRO A 38 -5.96 -5.98 0.22
N GLY A 39 -7.24 -5.62 0.27
CA GLY A 39 -7.75 -4.70 1.29
C GLY A 39 -7.64 -5.28 2.69
N ASP A 40 -7.91 -6.56 2.84
CA ASP A 40 -7.82 -7.26 4.13
C ASP A 40 -6.36 -7.34 4.60
N ILE A 41 -5.43 -7.57 3.69
CA ILE A 41 -3.99 -7.58 4.01
C ILE A 41 -3.58 -6.22 4.57
N LEU A 42 -4.00 -5.14 3.93
CA LEU A 42 -3.71 -3.78 4.40
C LEU A 42 -4.28 -3.53 5.79
N LYS A 43 -5.55 -3.89 6.00
CA LYS A 43 -6.20 -3.69 7.30
C LYS A 43 -5.48 -4.45 8.41
N SER A 44 -5.05 -5.67 8.14
CA SER A 44 -4.31 -6.47 9.12
C SER A 44 -2.95 -5.84 9.45
N ALA A 45 -2.39 -5.05 8.53
CA ALA A 45 -1.12 -4.36 8.73
C ALA A 45 -1.29 -2.96 9.31
N GLY A 46 -2.49 -2.58 9.71
CA GLY A 46 -2.76 -1.24 10.25
C GLY A 46 -2.88 -0.16 9.19
N ALA A 47 -3.31 -0.54 8.00
CA ALA A 47 -3.45 0.37 6.86
C ALA A 47 -4.82 0.22 6.20
N ILE A 48 -5.14 1.15 5.33
CA ILE A 48 -6.37 1.09 4.54
C ILE A 48 -6.09 1.68 3.16
N SER A 49 -6.64 1.06 2.12
CA SER A 49 -6.52 1.59 0.77
C SER A 49 -7.26 2.91 0.65
N ILE A 50 -6.68 3.89 -0.04
CA ILE A 50 -7.38 5.15 -0.31
C ILE A 50 -8.62 4.93 -1.20
N PHE A 51 -8.72 3.77 -1.85
CA PHE A 51 -9.85 3.38 -2.68
C PHE A 51 -10.70 2.29 -2.02
N ASN A 52 -10.70 2.22 -0.70
CA ASN A 52 -11.45 1.23 0.07
C ASN A 52 -12.97 1.35 -0.13
N ASP A 53 -13.44 2.45 -0.69
CA ASP A 53 -14.86 2.68 -1.01
C ASP A 53 -15.31 2.02 -2.32
N ILE A 54 -14.37 1.49 -3.11
CA ILE A 54 -14.69 0.79 -4.36
C ILE A 54 -14.97 -0.67 -4.04
N GLU A 55 -16.15 -1.15 -4.44
CA GLU A 55 -16.58 -2.54 -4.19
C GLU A 55 -15.96 -3.52 -5.18
N ALA A 56 -14.63 -3.64 -5.14
CA ALA A 56 -13.86 -4.56 -5.98
C ALA A 56 -12.53 -4.82 -5.29
N GLY A 57 -11.88 -5.95 -5.60
CA GLY A 57 -10.53 -6.22 -5.08
C GLY A 57 -9.51 -5.27 -5.69
N TRP A 58 -9.59 -5.07 -6.99
CA TRP A 58 -8.70 -4.22 -7.76
C TRP A 58 -9.51 -3.32 -8.69
N ALA A 59 -9.00 -2.14 -8.97
CA ALA A 59 -9.67 -1.19 -9.86
C ALA A 59 -8.64 -0.29 -10.55
N THR A 60 -9.09 0.45 -11.55
CA THR A 60 -8.23 1.35 -12.31
C THR A 60 -8.81 2.78 -12.26
N PRO A 61 -8.70 3.46 -11.11
CA PRO A 61 -9.12 4.86 -11.00
C PRO A 61 -8.17 5.79 -11.76
N SER A 62 -8.42 7.09 -11.70
CA SER A 62 -7.54 8.06 -12.34
C SER A 62 -6.44 8.53 -11.39
N TRP A 63 -5.35 9.08 -11.96
CA TRP A 63 -4.30 9.70 -11.15
C TRP A 63 -4.83 10.90 -10.37
N GLU A 64 -5.81 11.63 -10.92
CA GLU A 64 -6.44 12.76 -10.25
C GLU A 64 -7.11 12.33 -8.95
N GLU A 65 -7.76 11.17 -8.95
CA GLU A 65 -8.37 10.62 -7.74
C GLU A 65 -7.34 10.25 -6.69
N VAL A 66 -6.17 9.74 -7.11
CA VAL A 66 -5.08 9.44 -6.18
C VAL A 66 -4.62 10.72 -5.47
N VAL A 67 -4.39 11.77 -6.24
CA VAL A 67 -3.94 13.06 -5.70
C VAL A 67 -4.99 13.65 -4.77
N GLU A 68 -6.26 13.61 -5.17
CA GLU A 68 -7.36 14.13 -4.37
C GLU A 68 -7.49 13.43 -3.01
N ARG A 69 -7.21 12.14 -2.97
CA ARG A 69 -7.34 11.34 -1.74
C ARG A 69 -6.10 11.38 -0.85
N GLU A 70 -5.02 11.98 -1.30
CA GLU A 70 -3.78 12.20 -0.53
C GLU A 70 -3.35 11.03 0.38
N PRO A 71 -2.70 10.00 -0.18
CA PRO A 71 -2.24 8.88 0.64
C PRO A 71 -1.13 9.29 1.61
N ASP A 72 -1.09 8.65 2.78
CA ASP A 72 -0.01 8.83 3.76
C ASP A 72 1.26 8.11 3.31
N ALA A 73 1.11 7.03 2.55
CA ALA A 73 2.21 6.23 2.05
C ALA A 73 1.82 5.55 0.74
N ILE A 74 2.82 5.09 0.01
CA ILE A 74 2.62 4.37 -1.26
C ILE A 74 3.24 2.99 -1.11
N LEU A 75 2.48 1.96 -1.48
CA LEU A 75 2.95 0.59 -1.48
C LEU A 75 3.04 0.10 -2.92
N LEU A 76 4.25 -0.23 -3.36
CA LEU A 76 4.48 -0.75 -4.71
C LEU A 76 4.36 -2.27 -4.68
N VAL A 77 3.61 -2.83 -5.62
CA VAL A 77 3.53 -4.29 -5.78
C VAL A 77 4.68 -4.68 -6.70
N GLU A 78 5.59 -5.51 -6.19
CA GLU A 78 6.80 -5.89 -6.92
C GLU A 78 6.57 -7.06 -7.86
N TYR A 79 7.01 -6.89 -9.12
CA TYR A 79 7.05 -7.93 -10.13
C TYR A 79 8.48 -7.98 -10.68
N ASP A 80 9.21 -9.06 -10.38
CA ASP A 80 10.57 -9.30 -10.91
C ASP A 80 11.54 -8.13 -10.73
N GLY A 81 11.48 -7.48 -9.56
CA GLY A 81 12.44 -6.43 -9.22
C GLY A 81 12.19 -5.09 -9.88
N ASP A 82 10.96 -4.78 -10.26
CA ASP A 82 10.60 -3.54 -10.94
C ASP A 82 10.28 -2.37 -10.01
N VAL A 83 10.56 -2.51 -8.70
CA VAL A 83 10.23 -1.49 -7.69
C VAL A 83 10.85 -0.14 -8.01
N GLU A 84 12.14 -0.12 -8.37
CA GLU A 84 12.82 1.16 -8.66
C GLU A 84 12.23 1.87 -9.87
N GLU A 85 11.84 1.13 -10.89
CA GLU A 85 11.21 1.72 -12.07
C GLU A 85 9.87 2.36 -11.70
N LYS A 86 9.07 1.67 -10.90
CA LYS A 86 7.78 2.19 -10.44
C LYS A 86 7.96 3.41 -9.55
N ALA A 87 8.90 3.37 -8.64
CA ALA A 87 9.18 4.50 -7.75
C ALA A 87 9.61 5.73 -8.56
N GLU A 88 10.52 5.55 -9.52
CA GLU A 88 10.98 6.64 -10.37
C GLU A 88 9.85 7.21 -11.22
N PHE A 89 9.00 6.35 -11.75
CA PHE A 89 7.82 6.78 -12.50
C PHE A 89 6.95 7.72 -11.65
N LEU A 90 6.67 7.34 -10.40
CA LEU A 90 5.85 8.15 -9.50
C LEU A 90 6.52 9.48 -9.14
N ARG A 91 7.84 9.48 -8.99
CA ARG A 91 8.60 10.70 -8.68
C ARG A 91 8.61 11.70 -9.82
N THR A 92 8.50 11.22 -11.05
CA THR A 92 8.58 12.04 -12.25
C THR A 92 7.24 12.29 -12.92
N ASN A 93 6.19 11.53 -12.54
CA ASN A 93 4.85 11.69 -13.11
C ASN A 93 4.26 13.03 -12.67
N ALA A 94 3.83 13.84 -13.62
CA ALA A 94 3.28 15.17 -13.36
C ALA A 94 2.14 15.13 -12.33
N ALA A 95 1.34 14.07 -12.30
CA ALA A 95 0.23 13.96 -11.37
C ALA A 95 0.69 13.62 -9.94
N THR A 96 1.72 12.79 -9.77
CA THR A 96 2.11 12.24 -8.46
C THR A 96 3.34 12.86 -7.83
N LYS A 97 4.19 13.51 -8.60
CA LYS A 97 5.48 14.03 -8.11
C LYS A 97 5.35 14.96 -6.90
N ASP A 98 4.24 15.63 -6.76
CA ASP A 98 4.00 16.59 -5.68
C ASP A 98 3.24 16.00 -4.48
N LEU A 99 2.91 14.71 -4.52
CA LEU A 99 2.27 14.04 -3.38
C LEU A 99 3.19 14.07 -2.16
N ARG A 100 2.59 14.32 -0.99
CA ARG A 100 3.35 14.34 0.26
C ARG A 100 4.12 13.04 0.48
N ALA A 101 3.49 11.89 0.21
CA ALA A 101 4.16 10.59 0.37
C ALA A 101 5.39 10.47 -0.53
N ILE A 102 5.35 11.03 -1.73
CA ILE A 102 6.50 11.04 -2.64
C ILE A 102 7.59 11.95 -2.12
N LYS A 103 7.24 13.17 -1.69
CA LYS A 103 8.21 14.16 -1.18
C LYS A 103 8.89 13.67 0.10
N GLU A 104 8.15 12.97 0.95
CA GLU A 104 8.68 12.45 2.20
C GLU A 104 9.40 11.10 2.05
N GLY A 105 9.37 10.53 0.84
CA GLY A 105 10.00 9.25 0.58
C GLY A 105 9.29 8.06 1.20
N LYS A 106 8.01 8.18 1.47
CA LYS A 106 7.22 7.10 2.07
C LYS A 106 6.71 6.15 1.00
N ILE A 107 7.64 5.52 0.32
CA ILE A 107 7.39 4.55 -0.73
C ILE A 107 7.90 3.20 -0.26
N TYR A 108 7.00 2.22 -0.17
CA TYR A 108 7.30 0.89 0.34
C TYR A 108 6.96 -0.14 -0.73
N SER A 109 7.28 -1.40 -0.48
CA SER A 109 7.01 -2.44 -1.46
C SER A 109 6.59 -3.76 -0.82
N ALA A 110 5.84 -4.56 -1.58
CA ALA A 110 5.47 -5.92 -1.22
C ALA A 110 5.49 -6.78 -2.47
N CYS A 111 5.84 -8.05 -2.32
CA CYS A 111 5.88 -8.98 -3.43
C CYS A 111 4.47 -9.26 -3.97
N CYS A 112 4.33 -9.30 -5.28
CA CYS A 112 3.07 -9.60 -5.95
C CYS A 112 2.43 -10.91 -5.43
N ALA A 113 3.24 -11.96 -5.30
CA ALA A 113 2.74 -13.25 -4.82
C ALA A 113 2.14 -13.14 -3.41
N ASP A 114 2.77 -12.34 -2.54
CA ASP A 114 2.30 -12.16 -1.17
C ASP A 114 0.98 -11.38 -1.11
N MET A 115 0.77 -10.47 -2.06
CA MET A 115 -0.46 -9.66 -2.11
C MET A 115 -1.65 -10.40 -2.69
N GLN A 116 -1.42 -11.49 -3.41
CA GLN A 116 -2.48 -12.23 -4.11
C GLN A 116 -2.75 -13.62 -3.54
N GLY A 117 -1.80 -14.19 -2.82
CA GLY A 117 -1.89 -15.55 -2.35
C GLY A 117 -2.28 -15.66 -0.89
N SER A 118 -3.18 -16.58 -0.57
CA SER A 118 -3.57 -16.84 0.81
C SER A 118 -2.42 -17.39 1.64
N ALA A 119 -1.52 -18.14 1.03
CA ALA A 119 -0.38 -18.72 1.72
C ALA A 119 0.66 -17.67 2.12
N GLY A 120 0.75 -16.58 1.36
CA GLY A 120 1.71 -15.51 1.62
C GLY A 120 1.15 -14.33 2.41
N SER A 121 -0.16 -14.33 2.72
CA SER A 121 -0.80 -13.16 3.31
C SER A 121 -0.23 -12.74 4.66
N ALA A 122 0.17 -13.69 5.51
CA ALA A 122 0.78 -13.37 6.80
C ALA A 122 2.14 -12.70 6.63
N ALA A 123 2.94 -13.16 5.66
CA ALA A 123 4.24 -12.56 5.34
C ALA A 123 4.05 -11.14 4.78
N ALA A 124 3.06 -10.96 3.92
CA ALA A 124 2.76 -9.64 3.37
C ALA A 124 2.34 -8.66 4.46
N VAL A 125 1.47 -9.08 5.36
CA VAL A 125 1.02 -8.25 6.49
C VAL A 125 2.21 -7.80 7.33
N GLU A 126 3.09 -8.73 7.70
CA GLU A 126 4.27 -8.43 8.50
C GLU A 126 5.20 -7.47 7.79
N GLU A 127 5.48 -7.72 6.51
CA GLU A 127 6.35 -6.87 5.70
C GLU A 127 5.81 -5.44 5.60
N ILE A 128 4.52 -5.30 5.32
CA ILE A 128 3.88 -4.00 5.19
C ILE A 128 3.87 -3.27 6.54
N ALA A 129 3.50 -3.98 7.61
CA ALA A 129 3.44 -3.38 8.94
C ALA A 129 4.80 -2.86 9.41
N LYS A 130 5.87 -3.61 9.16
CA LYS A 130 7.23 -3.20 9.53
C LYS A 130 7.66 -1.94 8.80
N GLN A 131 7.27 -1.78 7.55
CA GLN A 131 7.60 -0.60 6.77
C GLN A 131 6.81 0.62 7.21
N LEU A 132 5.50 0.44 7.48
CA LEU A 132 4.63 1.54 7.88
C LEU A 132 4.83 1.97 9.34
N TYR A 133 5.16 1.02 10.20
CA TYR A 133 5.29 1.24 11.65
C TYR A 133 6.61 0.69 12.17
N PRO A 134 7.75 1.18 11.67
CA PRO A 134 9.05 0.62 12.04
C PRO A 134 9.34 0.69 13.54
N ASP A 135 8.81 1.70 14.22
CA ASP A 135 9.01 1.88 15.65
C ASP A 135 8.36 0.80 16.49
N CYS A 136 7.32 0.14 15.95
CA CYS A 136 6.62 -0.93 16.66
C CYS A 136 7.34 -2.27 16.62
N PHE A 137 8.36 -2.41 15.77
CA PHE A 137 9.07 -3.68 15.53
C PHE A 137 10.55 -3.61 15.88
N GLN A 138 10.96 -2.65 16.67
CA GLN A 138 12.35 -2.53 17.14
C GLN A 138 12.63 -3.44 18.32
#